data_9f58e0585d4010e6578e491f4288485a
#
_entry.id   9f58e0585d4010e6578e491f4288485a
#
_cell.length_a   1.000
_cell.length_b   1.000
_cell.length_c   1.000
_cell.angle_alpha   90.00
_cell.angle_beta   90.00
_cell.angle_gamma   90.00
#
_symmetry.space_group_name_H-M   'P 1'
#
loop_
_entity.id
_entity.type
_entity.pdbx_description
1 polymer ?
#
loop_
_entity_poly.entity_id
_entity_poly.type
_entity_poly.pdbx_seq_one_letter_code
_entity_poly.pdbx_strand_id
1 'polypeptide(L)'
;MTPPTPPVRAVVARHAEATADNRVFFHPDIPEHRLASALTAYPGIASDDVLVLLDNTETGSATEGLLLTEDAIHIRNGSEQAQRLALSDLQSVELDGALKLNGLAVLTMLRVRPETMQRFVAMLNELATASRA
;
A
#
# COMPACT_ATOMS: atom_id res chain seq x y z
N MET A 1 -30.88 -7.28 5.84
CA MET A 1 -29.79 -7.45 4.86
C MET A 1 -28.67 -6.46 5.16
N THR A 2 -27.46 -6.94 5.35
CA THR A 2 -26.32 -6.07 5.60
C THR A 2 -25.91 -5.41 4.28
N PRO A 3 -25.73 -4.08 4.22
CA PRO A 3 -25.24 -3.46 3.01
C PRO A 3 -23.84 -4.01 2.67
N PRO A 4 -23.52 -4.16 1.40
CA PRO A 4 -22.20 -4.65 1.03
C PRO A 4 -21.11 -3.66 1.50
N THR A 5 -20.00 -4.21 1.95
CA THR A 5 -18.82 -3.40 2.27
C THR A 5 -18.38 -2.68 0.98
N PRO A 6 -18.04 -1.38 1.04
CA PRO A 6 -17.55 -0.70 -0.15
C PRO A 6 -16.38 -1.46 -0.75
N PRO A 7 -16.34 -1.65 -2.08
CA PRO A 7 -15.21 -2.32 -2.71
C PRO A 7 -13.91 -1.59 -2.40
N VAL A 8 -12.85 -2.34 -2.16
CA VAL A 8 -11.53 -1.77 -1.92
C VAL A 8 -11.14 -0.79 -3.03
N ARG A 9 -11.45 -1.15 -4.29
CA ARG A 9 -11.18 -0.28 -5.42
C ARG A 9 -11.87 1.08 -5.31
N ALA A 10 -13.07 1.14 -4.78
CA ALA A 10 -13.81 2.40 -4.62
C ALA A 10 -13.16 3.29 -3.56
N VAL A 11 -12.73 2.72 -2.45
CA VAL A 11 -12.02 3.46 -1.40
C VAL A 11 -10.70 4.01 -1.96
N VAL A 12 -9.94 3.17 -2.62
CA VAL A 12 -8.66 3.55 -3.23
C VAL A 12 -8.87 4.69 -4.24
N ALA A 13 -9.89 4.58 -5.09
CA ALA A 13 -10.18 5.59 -6.12
C ALA A 13 -10.48 6.97 -5.50
N ARG A 14 -11.16 7.00 -4.36
CA ARG A 14 -11.47 8.28 -3.68
C ARG A 14 -10.23 8.98 -3.14
N HIS A 15 -9.19 8.23 -2.83
CA HIS A 15 -7.95 8.77 -2.27
C HIS A 15 -6.87 9.03 -3.32
N ALA A 16 -7.03 8.51 -4.53
CA ALA A 16 -5.97 8.51 -5.54
C ALA A 16 -5.47 9.91 -5.86
N GLU A 17 -6.37 10.85 -6.16
CA GLU A 17 -5.98 12.20 -6.57
C GLU A 17 -5.21 12.93 -5.49
N ALA A 18 -5.67 12.83 -4.24
CA ALA A 18 -5.06 13.55 -3.12
C ALA A 18 -3.75 12.91 -2.64
N THR A 19 -3.57 11.60 -2.87
CA THR A 19 -2.45 10.84 -2.30
C THR A 19 -1.38 10.52 -3.33
N ALA A 20 -1.70 10.52 -4.63
CA ALA A 20 -0.73 10.20 -5.67
C ALA A 20 0.47 11.15 -5.63
N ASP A 21 1.66 10.61 -5.78
CA ASP A 21 2.92 11.33 -5.65
C ASP A 21 3.95 10.65 -6.56
N ASN A 22 5.16 11.19 -6.62
CA ASN A 22 6.25 10.57 -7.38
C ASN A 22 6.76 9.27 -6.73
N ARG A 23 6.24 8.89 -5.58
CA ARG A 23 6.57 7.66 -4.86
C ARG A 23 5.34 6.81 -4.55
N VAL A 24 4.13 7.32 -4.78
CA VAL A 24 2.89 6.58 -4.53
C VAL A 24 2.06 6.65 -5.80
N PHE A 25 1.81 5.49 -6.39
CA PHE A 25 1.14 5.37 -7.68
C PHE A 25 -0.13 4.55 -7.54
N PHE A 26 -1.16 4.96 -8.26
CA PHE A 26 -2.48 4.32 -8.23
C PHE A 26 -2.81 3.76 -9.60
N HIS A 27 -3.37 2.55 -9.60
CA HIS A 27 -3.89 1.93 -10.82
C HIS A 27 -4.95 2.85 -11.48
N PRO A 28 -4.97 3.07 -12.80
CA PRO A 28 -4.13 2.44 -13.82
C PRO A 28 -2.85 3.22 -14.17
N ASP A 29 -2.48 4.22 -13.39
CA ASP A 29 -1.39 5.14 -13.72
C ASP A 29 -0.05 4.75 -13.11
N ILE A 30 0.12 3.49 -12.72
CA ILE A 30 1.38 3.00 -12.17
C ILE A 30 2.39 2.88 -13.31
N PRO A 31 3.60 3.51 -13.21
CA PRO A 31 4.60 3.40 -14.26
C PRO A 31 4.97 1.94 -14.53
N GLU A 32 4.95 1.57 -15.80
CA GLU A 32 5.09 0.17 -16.22
C GLU A 32 6.39 -0.45 -15.74
N HIS A 33 7.51 0.25 -15.87
CA HIS A 33 8.81 -0.30 -15.46
C HIS A 33 8.92 -0.46 -13.93
N ARG A 34 8.29 0.43 -13.16
CA ARG A 34 8.26 0.30 -11.70
C ARG A 34 7.39 -0.86 -11.26
N LEU A 35 6.26 -1.03 -11.93
CA LEU A 35 5.36 -2.16 -11.65
C LEU A 35 6.06 -3.48 -11.96
N ALA A 36 6.70 -3.60 -13.11
CA ALA A 36 7.43 -4.80 -13.50
C ALA A 36 8.53 -5.12 -12.48
N SER A 37 9.29 -4.11 -12.05
CA SER A 37 10.36 -4.27 -11.07
C SER A 37 9.79 -4.70 -9.71
N ALA A 38 8.69 -4.08 -9.27
CA ALA A 38 8.05 -4.43 -8.00
C ALA A 38 7.59 -5.88 -8.01
N LEU A 39 7.01 -6.36 -9.10
CA LEU A 39 6.50 -7.72 -9.18
C LEU A 39 7.59 -8.79 -9.06
N THR A 40 8.84 -8.44 -9.29
CA THR A 40 9.97 -9.36 -9.00
C THR A 40 10.20 -9.53 -7.50
N ALA A 41 9.86 -8.52 -6.72
CA ALA A 41 10.05 -8.53 -5.26
C ALA A 41 8.81 -9.07 -4.51
N TYR A 42 7.64 -9.07 -5.16
CA TYR A 42 6.38 -9.54 -4.59
C TYR A 42 5.84 -10.68 -5.44
N PRO A 43 6.35 -11.90 -5.25
CA PRO A 43 5.98 -13.02 -6.11
C PRO A 43 4.50 -13.42 -5.99
N GLY A 44 3.95 -13.92 -7.08
CA GLY A 44 2.58 -14.45 -7.09
C GLY A 44 1.49 -13.41 -7.32
N ILE A 45 1.84 -12.16 -7.66
CA ILE A 45 0.86 -11.09 -7.87
C ILE A 45 0.82 -10.75 -9.36
N ALA A 46 -0.40 -10.70 -9.92
CA ALA A 46 -0.60 -10.27 -11.31
C ALA A 46 -0.60 -8.74 -11.38
N SER A 47 -0.09 -8.19 -12.48
CA SER A 47 0.02 -6.73 -12.65
C SER A 47 -1.34 -6.03 -12.55
N ASP A 48 -2.40 -6.63 -13.05
CA ASP A 48 -3.74 -6.04 -13.03
C ASP A 48 -4.37 -6.02 -11.64
N ASP A 49 -3.80 -6.75 -10.69
CA ASP A 49 -4.31 -6.81 -9.32
C ASP A 49 -3.69 -5.75 -8.41
N VAL A 50 -2.67 -5.04 -8.88
CA VAL A 50 -2.01 -4.00 -8.10
C VAL A 50 -2.84 -2.72 -8.15
N LEU A 51 -3.37 -2.31 -7.01
CA LEU A 51 -4.18 -1.09 -6.91
C LEU A 51 -3.33 0.12 -6.54
N VAL A 52 -2.35 -0.06 -5.65
CA VAL A 52 -1.47 1.00 -5.19
C VAL A 52 -0.06 0.45 -5.06
N LEU A 53 0.92 1.23 -5.50
CA LEU A 53 2.33 0.90 -5.34
C LEU A 53 3.02 2.07 -4.64
N LEU A 54 3.58 1.82 -3.47
CA LEU A 54 4.40 2.78 -2.73
C LEU A 54 5.86 2.38 -2.89
N ASP A 55 6.64 3.25 -3.50
CA ASP A 55 8.07 3.02 -3.76
C ASP A 55 8.89 3.66 -2.64
N ASN A 56 9.46 2.83 -1.77
CA ASN A 56 10.32 3.29 -0.67
C ASN A 56 11.80 3.03 -0.97
N THR A 57 12.15 2.85 -2.24
CA THR A 57 13.53 2.63 -2.64
C THR A 57 14.27 3.95 -2.82
N GLU A 58 15.59 3.91 -2.67
CA GLU A 58 16.45 5.05 -2.94
C GLU A 58 16.53 5.33 -4.44
N THR A 59 16.50 4.28 -5.26
CA THR A 59 16.75 4.37 -6.70
C THR A 59 15.49 4.50 -7.55
N GLY A 60 14.31 4.32 -6.97
CA GLY A 60 13.05 4.34 -7.73
C GLY A 60 12.71 3.02 -8.40
N SER A 61 13.30 1.91 -7.92
CA SER A 61 13.05 0.58 -8.50
C SER A 61 11.76 -0.07 -8.00
N ALA A 62 11.15 0.47 -6.94
CA ALA A 62 9.94 -0.06 -6.30
C ALA A 62 10.07 -1.49 -5.77
N THR A 63 11.28 -1.96 -5.53
CA THR A 63 11.52 -3.32 -4.99
C THR A 63 11.38 -3.38 -3.48
N GLU A 64 11.23 -2.26 -2.81
CA GLU A 64 10.86 -2.22 -1.40
C GLU A 64 9.82 -1.13 -1.17
N GLY A 65 8.97 -1.32 -0.20
CA GLY A 65 7.87 -0.44 0.10
C GLY A 65 6.59 -1.23 0.35
N LEU A 66 5.50 -0.83 -0.31
CA LEU A 66 4.20 -1.43 -0.08
C LEU A 66 3.44 -1.56 -1.40
N LEU A 67 2.73 -2.67 -1.53
CA LEU A 67 1.89 -2.94 -2.68
C LEU A 67 0.52 -3.38 -2.15
N LEU A 68 -0.54 -2.74 -2.64
CA LEU A 68 -1.91 -3.04 -2.21
C LEU A 68 -2.67 -3.75 -3.34
N THR A 69 -3.29 -4.87 -2.97
CA THR A 69 -4.27 -5.56 -3.82
C THR A 69 -5.64 -5.47 -3.14
N GLU A 70 -6.68 -6.03 -3.75
CA GLU A 70 -8.04 -5.98 -3.19
C GLU A 70 -8.17 -6.69 -1.84
N ASP A 71 -7.32 -7.68 -1.57
CA ASP A 71 -7.45 -8.52 -0.39
C ASP A 71 -6.29 -8.42 0.59
N ALA A 72 -5.19 -7.77 0.22
CA ALA A 72 -4.01 -7.79 1.08
C ALA A 72 -3.07 -6.60 0.86
N ILE A 73 -2.28 -6.35 1.88
CA ILE A 73 -1.14 -5.44 1.83
C ILE A 73 0.11 -6.31 1.75
N HIS A 74 0.99 -6.02 0.79
CA HIS A 74 2.27 -6.69 0.64
C HIS A 74 3.38 -5.69 0.96
N ILE A 75 4.31 -6.06 1.84
CA ILE A 75 5.33 -5.15 2.34
C ILE A 75 6.71 -5.80 2.18
N ARG A 76 7.68 -5.00 1.74
CA ARG A 76 9.07 -5.41 1.75
C ARG A 76 9.90 -4.26 2.29
N ASN A 77 10.59 -4.49 3.40
CA ASN A 77 11.42 -3.49 4.07
C ASN A 77 12.90 -3.83 3.81
N GLY A 78 13.56 -2.98 3.03
CA GLY A 78 14.94 -3.23 2.65
C GLY A 78 15.07 -4.50 1.82
N SER A 79 16.04 -5.34 2.15
CA SER A 79 16.31 -6.61 1.46
C SER A 79 15.58 -7.80 2.09
N GLU A 80 14.72 -7.54 3.08
CA GLU A 80 13.97 -8.61 3.73
C GLU A 80 12.98 -9.25 2.77
N GLN A 81 12.55 -10.47 3.09
CA GLN A 81 11.54 -11.16 2.30
C GLN A 81 10.21 -10.42 2.40
N ALA A 82 9.46 -10.37 1.29
CA ALA A 82 8.16 -9.72 1.27
C ALA A 82 7.18 -10.43 2.22
N GLN A 83 6.39 -9.63 2.94
CA GLN A 83 5.38 -10.11 3.88
C GLN A 83 4.00 -9.74 3.35
N ARG A 84 2.99 -10.51 3.72
CA ARG A 84 1.61 -10.29 3.32
C ARG A 84 0.72 -10.17 4.55
N LEU A 85 -0.11 -9.13 4.58
CA LEU A 85 -1.14 -8.95 5.60
C LEU A 85 -2.50 -8.84 4.92
N ALA A 86 -3.40 -9.76 5.21
CA ALA A 86 -4.77 -9.70 4.69
C ALA A 86 -5.46 -8.44 5.19
N LEU A 87 -6.23 -7.77 4.34
CA LEU A 87 -6.98 -6.57 4.75
C LEU A 87 -7.97 -6.88 5.87
N SER A 88 -8.51 -8.10 5.90
CA SER A 88 -9.40 -8.53 6.98
C SER A 88 -8.71 -8.61 8.34
N ASP A 89 -7.38 -8.71 8.35
CA ASP A 89 -6.59 -8.75 9.58
C ASP A 89 -6.03 -7.38 9.97
N LEU A 90 -6.22 -6.37 9.13
CA LEU A 90 -5.72 -5.03 9.41
C LEU A 90 -6.61 -4.34 10.43
N GLN A 91 -6.07 -3.97 11.58
CA GLN A 91 -6.80 -3.33 12.66
C GLN A 91 -6.45 -1.86 12.83
N SER A 92 -5.18 -1.52 12.68
CA SER A 92 -4.72 -0.14 12.86
C SER A 92 -3.54 0.16 11.97
N VAL A 93 -3.45 1.44 11.57
CA VAL A 93 -2.32 1.95 10.79
C VAL A 93 -1.86 3.23 11.45
N GLU A 94 -0.58 3.31 11.74
CA GLU A 94 0.02 4.45 12.42
C GLU A 94 1.29 4.89 11.71
N LEU A 95 1.59 6.18 11.86
CA LEU A 95 2.83 6.75 11.36
C LEU A 95 3.55 7.41 12.54
N ASP A 96 4.66 6.82 12.96
CA ASP A 96 5.44 7.31 14.09
C ASP A 96 6.91 6.97 13.83
N GLY A 97 7.56 7.80 12.99
CA GLY A 97 8.92 7.54 12.53
C GLY A 97 9.05 6.36 11.58
N ALA A 98 8.04 5.52 11.53
CA ALA A 98 7.94 4.34 10.66
C ALA A 98 6.46 4.11 10.36
N LEU A 99 6.18 3.37 9.28
CA LEU A 99 4.82 2.92 9.03
C LEU A 99 4.58 1.67 9.88
N LYS A 100 3.52 1.71 10.69
CA LYS A 100 3.16 0.60 11.58
C LYS A 100 1.80 0.03 11.19
N LEU A 101 1.73 -1.28 11.06
CA LEU A 101 0.47 -1.99 10.85
C LEU A 101 0.23 -2.88 12.07
N ASN A 102 -0.95 -2.72 12.69
CA ASN A 102 -1.31 -3.46 13.90
C ASN A 102 -0.26 -3.30 15.02
N GLY A 103 0.32 -2.10 15.12
CA GLY A 103 1.31 -1.79 16.14
C GLY A 103 2.73 -2.23 15.84
N LEU A 104 2.96 -2.90 14.70
CA LEU A 104 4.29 -3.37 14.30
C LEU A 104 4.86 -2.51 13.18
N ALA A 105 6.10 -2.05 13.33
CA ALA A 105 6.78 -1.30 12.29
C ALA A 105 7.05 -2.22 11.09
N VAL A 106 6.55 -1.85 9.92
CA VAL A 106 6.71 -2.66 8.69
C VAL A 106 7.55 -1.96 7.64
N LEU A 107 7.60 -0.62 7.65
CA LEU A 107 8.49 0.15 6.80
C LEU A 107 9.23 1.18 7.65
N THR A 108 10.54 1.14 7.57
CA THR A 108 11.42 2.10 8.25
C THR A 108 12.14 2.94 7.20
N MET A 109 12.84 3.97 7.64
CA MET A 109 13.60 4.85 6.74
C MET A 109 12.74 5.35 5.57
N LEU A 110 11.57 5.93 5.90
CA LEU A 110 10.59 6.34 4.89
C LEU A 110 11.17 7.39 3.95
N ARG A 111 11.04 7.15 2.65
CA ARG A 111 11.50 8.05 1.58
C ARG A 111 10.36 8.80 0.91
N VAL A 112 9.14 8.58 1.39
CA VAL A 112 7.95 9.27 0.92
C VAL A 112 7.72 10.49 1.80
N ARG A 113 7.25 11.59 1.21
CA ARG A 113 7.03 12.83 1.95
C ARG A 113 6.03 12.62 3.09
N PRO A 114 6.24 13.27 4.25
CA PRO A 114 5.34 13.08 5.40
C PRO A 114 3.88 13.37 5.10
N GLU A 115 3.56 14.40 4.33
CA GLU A 115 2.18 14.74 3.97
C GLU A 115 1.53 13.62 3.17
N THR A 116 2.28 13.04 2.23
CA THR A 116 1.81 11.92 1.43
C THR A 116 1.59 10.69 2.28
N MET A 117 2.52 10.41 3.20
CA MET A 117 2.37 9.29 4.12
C MET A 117 1.15 9.44 5.03
N GLN A 118 0.87 10.65 5.51
CA GLN A 118 -0.31 10.89 6.34
C GLN A 118 -1.60 10.58 5.57
N ARG A 119 -1.68 10.99 4.31
CA ARG A 119 -2.83 10.69 3.46
C ARG A 119 -2.93 9.20 3.17
N PHE A 120 -1.80 8.57 2.94
CA PHE A 120 -1.74 7.13 2.69
C PHE A 120 -2.22 6.35 3.92
N VAL A 121 -1.79 6.74 5.11
CA VAL A 121 -2.24 6.14 6.37
C VAL A 121 -3.75 6.31 6.55
N ALA A 122 -4.29 7.48 6.22
CA ALA A 122 -5.72 7.73 6.31
C ALA A 122 -6.50 6.77 5.39
N MET A 123 -6.01 6.55 4.17
CA MET A 123 -6.61 5.60 3.25
C MET A 123 -6.59 4.18 3.81
N LEU A 124 -5.46 3.74 4.33
CA LEU A 124 -5.34 2.40 4.89
C LEU A 124 -6.25 2.20 6.12
N ASN A 125 -6.41 3.22 6.96
CA ASN A 125 -7.32 3.15 8.10
C ASN A 125 -8.77 3.06 7.66
N GLU A 126 -9.14 3.74 6.57
CA GLU A 126 -10.48 3.60 6.00
C GLU A 126 -10.70 2.18 5.49
N LEU A 127 -9.71 1.60 4.82
CA LEU A 127 -9.77 0.21 4.37
C LEU A 127 -9.90 -0.77 5.54
N ALA A 128 -9.17 -0.53 6.62
CA ALA A 128 -9.26 -1.37 7.81
C ALA A 128 -10.66 -1.35 8.41
N THR A 129 -11.26 -0.17 8.50
CA THR A 129 -12.63 -0.01 9.01
C THR A 129 -13.65 -0.70 8.09
N ALA A 130 -13.51 -0.50 6.78
CA ALA A 130 -14.41 -1.11 5.80
C ALA A 130 -14.32 -2.63 5.82
N SER A 131 -13.13 -3.19 6.01
CA SER A 131 -12.93 -4.64 6.01
C SER A 131 -13.52 -5.33 7.24
N ARG A 132 -13.78 -4.58 8.31
CA ARG A 132 -14.36 -5.12 9.55
C ARG A 132 -15.86 -4.91 9.64
N ALA A 133 -16.43 -4.17 8.73
CA ALA A 133 -17.84 -3.85 8.72
C ALA A 133 -18.70 -5.05 8.34
#